data_45ee836b9a00b1b3c5bc89765451881a
#
_entry.id   45ee836b9a00b1b3c5bc89765451881a
#
_cell.length_a   1.000
_cell.length_b   1.000
_cell.length_c   1.000
_cell.angle_alpha   90.00
_cell.angle_beta   90.00
_cell.angle_gamma   90.00
#
_symmetry.space_group_name_H-M   'P 1'
#
loop_
_entity.id
_entity.type
_entity.pdbx_description
1 polymer ?
#
loop_
_entity_poly.entity_id
_entity_poly.type
_entity_poly.pdbx_seq_one_letter_code
_entity_poly.pdbx_strand_id
1 'polypeptide(L)'
;IPLSFHRYYNSKDSRRGVLGNCFLHNYQISLEKEKNGTVGVRLADGQINYYDKNEQGEYVGRNTALEFLKETEEGYILIHPGQERISFDREGKMLRKENMNGRGISFSYLEDGKLEKAEADNGSSLTYNYNKEEQLEKVTDHTGRTVLLQYQGKELKKVITASGAEYAYRYGENGRITEVENARQVTSVKNLYDRRFRIIQQEFPDGGTMTFAYDDKNRRVTLTERNGSKIIHVHDDRYRNIETIYEDGTKEKYLYNDKNQCISKTDRLGRTTRMAYDNRGNLTQTVDAMKRRVNYTYDADCHLLSVSINGKERLKNHYDAKGNLTGTENLYGNRVAVKNDEAGRPQAVTYADGSFLEISYDERGNIVKLKDVSGSVTTYGYDALNRVTETVDVNSNVTRYAYDAANRITAVTDALGNQRAYTYNPGGKIMAIRDFDGNEAGFTYNPLGKVETYTDKEGQTVHFTYDKMWNISS
;
A
#
# COMPACT_ATOMS: atom_id res chain seq x y z
N ILE A 1 10.37 5.40 4.83
CA ILE A 1 9.46 4.24 4.67
C ILE A 1 8.61 4.16 5.93
N PRO A 2 7.28 4.12 5.84
CA PRO A 2 6.41 4.02 7.02
C PRO A 2 6.53 2.64 7.67
N LEU A 3 6.65 2.63 9.00
CA LEU A 3 6.62 1.41 9.80
C LEU A 3 5.17 0.95 9.97
N SER A 4 4.87 -0.31 9.62
CA SER A 4 3.51 -0.84 9.67
C SER A 4 3.51 -2.36 9.89
N PHE A 5 2.38 -2.90 10.35
CA PHE A 5 2.16 -4.34 10.46
C PHE A 5 0.94 -4.75 9.63
N HIS A 6 1.18 -5.44 8.52
CA HIS A 6 0.17 -5.96 7.61
C HIS A 6 0.22 -7.48 7.56
N ARG A 7 -0.93 -8.12 7.39
CA ARG A 7 -1.06 -9.56 7.23
C ARG A 7 -1.65 -9.86 5.85
N TYR A 8 -1.10 -10.88 5.20
CA TYR A 8 -1.53 -11.38 3.91
C TYR A 8 -2.00 -12.82 4.07
N TYR A 9 -3.15 -13.15 3.50
CA TYR A 9 -3.67 -14.50 3.42
C TYR A 9 -3.58 -15.00 1.99
N ASN A 10 -2.92 -16.15 1.79
CA ASN A 10 -2.83 -16.81 0.50
C ASN A 10 -3.28 -18.27 0.62
N SER A 11 -4.49 -18.59 0.13
CA SER A 11 -5.07 -19.94 0.22
C SER A 11 -4.25 -21.04 -0.46
N LYS A 12 -3.34 -20.67 -1.37
CA LYS A 12 -2.43 -21.58 -2.06
C LYS A 12 -1.09 -21.77 -1.36
N ASP A 13 -0.74 -20.92 -0.40
CA ASP A 13 0.47 -21.10 0.38
C ASP A 13 0.27 -22.18 1.43
N SER A 14 0.91 -23.34 1.22
CA SER A 14 0.80 -24.49 2.12
C SER A 14 1.81 -24.44 3.28
N ARG A 15 2.68 -23.44 3.33
CA ARG A 15 3.70 -23.33 4.37
C ARG A 15 3.10 -22.87 5.68
N ARG A 16 3.71 -23.36 6.76
CA ARG A 16 3.47 -22.86 8.09
C ARG A 16 4.44 -21.72 8.37
N GLY A 17 3.93 -20.51 8.49
CA GLY A 17 4.68 -19.35 8.96
C GLY A 17 4.40 -19.05 10.44
N VAL A 18 5.01 -18.00 10.97
CA VAL A 18 4.79 -17.51 12.36
C VAL A 18 3.36 -17.03 12.60
N LEU A 19 2.59 -16.77 11.53
CA LEU A 19 1.16 -16.43 11.60
C LEU A 19 0.23 -17.64 11.41
N GLY A 20 0.78 -18.85 11.43
CA GLY A 20 0.03 -20.07 11.17
C GLY A 20 -0.07 -20.41 9.68
N ASN A 21 -1.12 -21.16 9.31
CA ASN A 21 -1.30 -21.65 7.95
C ASN A 21 -1.74 -20.51 7.00
N CYS A 22 -1.13 -20.42 5.83
CA CYS A 22 -1.53 -19.52 4.73
C CYS A 22 -1.42 -18.00 5.04
N PHE A 23 -0.91 -17.61 6.21
CA PHE A 23 -0.69 -16.21 6.56
C PHE A 23 0.80 -15.84 6.58
N LEU A 24 1.09 -14.65 6.08
CA LEU A 24 2.38 -13.98 6.15
C LEU A 24 2.19 -12.53 6.63
N HIS A 25 3.25 -11.88 7.10
CA HIS A 25 3.24 -10.43 7.35
C HIS A 25 4.24 -9.70 6.45
N ASN A 26 4.07 -8.39 6.33
CA ASN A 26 4.80 -7.53 5.39
C ASN A 26 6.34 -7.55 5.53
N TYR A 27 6.89 -8.04 6.63
CA TYR A 27 8.33 -8.19 6.85
C TYR A 27 8.82 -9.64 6.77
N GLN A 28 7.99 -10.58 6.33
CA GLN A 28 8.41 -11.95 6.01
C GLN A 28 8.91 -12.06 4.56
N ILE A 29 9.81 -11.15 4.19
CA ILE A 29 10.54 -11.20 2.92
C ILE A 29 11.83 -11.95 3.16
N SER A 30 12.14 -12.92 2.32
CA SER A 30 13.35 -13.74 2.45
C SER A 30 13.94 -14.10 1.10
N LEU A 31 15.23 -14.44 1.11
CA LEU A 31 15.94 -14.87 -0.07
C LEU A 31 16.37 -16.34 0.14
N GLU A 32 16.15 -17.18 -0.88
CA GLU A 32 16.54 -18.59 -0.87
C GLU A 32 17.42 -18.86 -2.09
N LYS A 33 18.59 -19.50 -1.86
CA LYS A 33 19.51 -19.90 -2.93
C LYS A 33 19.28 -21.36 -3.34
N GLU A 34 18.96 -21.60 -4.60
CA GLU A 34 18.82 -22.95 -5.14
C GLU A 34 20.19 -23.58 -5.43
N LYS A 35 20.25 -24.90 -5.50
CA LYS A 35 21.50 -25.67 -5.77
C LYS A 35 22.14 -25.33 -7.12
N ASN A 36 21.33 -24.89 -8.10
CA ASN A 36 21.78 -24.49 -9.44
C ASN A 36 22.33 -23.05 -9.51
N GLY A 37 22.34 -22.33 -8.37
CA GLY A 37 22.78 -20.94 -8.27
C GLY A 37 21.69 -19.90 -8.53
N THR A 38 20.47 -20.31 -8.88
CA THR A 38 19.30 -19.43 -8.94
C THR A 38 18.99 -18.91 -7.54
N VAL A 39 18.58 -17.66 -7.45
CA VAL A 39 18.13 -17.02 -6.20
C VAL A 39 16.64 -16.70 -6.30
N GLY A 40 15.86 -17.20 -5.36
CA GLY A 40 14.45 -16.87 -5.20
C GLY A 40 14.28 -15.82 -4.11
N VAL A 41 13.69 -14.67 -4.43
CA VAL A 41 13.25 -13.68 -3.44
C VAL A 41 11.75 -13.88 -3.22
N ARG A 42 11.41 -14.26 -1.99
CA ARG A 42 10.04 -14.44 -1.56
C ARG A 42 9.50 -13.14 -1.02
N LEU A 43 8.41 -12.67 -1.57
CA LEU A 43 7.70 -11.47 -1.15
C LEU A 43 6.69 -11.76 -0.02
N ALA A 44 6.20 -10.70 0.60
CA ALA A 44 5.27 -10.78 1.74
C ALA A 44 3.90 -11.39 1.40
N ASP A 45 3.46 -11.38 0.15
CA ASP A 45 2.23 -12.02 -0.36
C ASP A 45 2.42 -13.51 -0.71
N GLY A 46 3.66 -14.01 -0.58
CA GLY A 46 4.05 -15.36 -0.89
C GLY A 46 4.51 -15.58 -2.34
N GLN A 47 4.48 -14.56 -3.19
CA GLN A 47 5.08 -14.63 -4.53
C GLN A 47 6.60 -14.82 -4.43
N ILE A 48 7.19 -15.56 -5.37
CA ILE A 48 8.64 -15.72 -5.47
C ILE A 48 9.10 -15.18 -6.81
N ASN A 49 10.02 -14.23 -6.76
CA ASN A 49 10.74 -13.74 -7.94
C ASN A 49 12.09 -14.45 -8.04
N TYR A 50 12.36 -15.05 -9.20
CA TYR A 50 13.59 -15.82 -9.44
C TYR A 50 14.59 -15.01 -10.25
N TYR A 51 15.87 -15.12 -9.86
CA TYR A 51 17.01 -14.43 -10.48
C TYR A 51 18.08 -15.45 -10.85
N ASP A 52 18.53 -15.43 -12.10
CA ASP A 52 19.60 -16.27 -12.60
C ASP A 52 20.84 -15.41 -12.91
N LYS A 53 22.05 -15.96 -12.71
CA LYS A 53 23.27 -15.29 -13.15
C LYS A 53 23.39 -15.35 -14.69
N ASN A 54 23.63 -14.19 -15.30
CA ASN A 54 24.02 -14.10 -16.71
C ASN A 54 25.51 -14.48 -16.90
N GLU A 55 26.01 -14.45 -18.14
CA GLU A 55 27.40 -14.75 -18.48
C GLU A 55 28.40 -13.79 -17.82
N GLN A 56 27.97 -12.58 -17.46
CA GLN A 56 28.75 -11.57 -16.76
C GLN A 56 28.72 -11.74 -15.23
N GLY A 57 28.00 -12.76 -14.72
CA GLY A 57 27.86 -13.04 -13.28
C GLY A 57 26.84 -12.16 -12.56
N GLU A 58 26.04 -11.36 -13.29
CA GLU A 58 25.00 -10.51 -12.73
C GLU A 58 23.68 -11.27 -12.61
N TYR A 59 22.91 -11.01 -11.56
CA TYR A 59 21.60 -11.62 -11.39
C TYR A 59 20.53 -10.89 -12.21
N VAL A 60 19.85 -11.64 -13.08
CA VAL A 60 18.77 -11.16 -13.95
C VAL A 60 17.48 -11.87 -13.58
N GLY A 61 16.41 -11.09 -13.35
CA GLY A 61 15.09 -11.62 -12.99
C GLY A 61 14.45 -12.37 -14.17
N ARG A 62 13.95 -13.59 -13.91
CA ARG A 62 13.22 -14.39 -14.91
C ARG A 62 11.91 -13.74 -15.35
N ASN A 63 11.19 -13.15 -14.39
CA ASN A 63 9.83 -12.65 -14.57
C ASN A 63 9.66 -11.20 -14.12
N THR A 64 10.75 -10.49 -13.85
CA THR A 64 10.72 -9.08 -13.45
C THR A 64 11.77 -8.31 -14.25
N ALA A 65 11.39 -7.13 -14.73
CA ALA A 65 12.29 -6.23 -15.47
C ALA A 65 12.69 -5.01 -14.63
N LEU A 66 12.04 -4.83 -13.47
CA LEU A 66 12.13 -3.62 -12.67
C LEU A 66 12.95 -3.81 -11.38
N GLU A 67 13.53 -5.01 -11.19
CA GLU A 67 14.25 -5.33 -9.97
C GLU A 67 15.62 -5.90 -10.34
N PHE A 68 16.64 -5.45 -9.62
CA PHE A 68 18.00 -5.94 -9.75
C PHE A 68 18.43 -6.59 -8.45
N LEU A 69 18.92 -7.80 -8.51
CA LEU A 69 19.55 -8.46 -7.37
C LEU A 69 21.07 -8.37 -7.54
N LYS A 70 21.76 -7.87 -6.52
CA LYS A 70 23.21 -7.74 -6.47
C LYS A 70 23.75 -8.57 -5.31
N GLU A 71 24.73 -9.40 -5.56
CA GLU A 71 25.50 -10.11 -4.53
C GLU A 71 26.61 -9.17 -3.99
N THR A 72 26.82 -9.13 -2.68
CA THR A 72 27.84 -8.35 -1.98
C THR A 72 28.65 -9.24 -1.05
N GLU A 73 29.71 -8.71 -0.45
CA GLU A 73 30.49 -9.46 0.57
C GLU A 73 29.65 -9.82 1.79
N GLU A 74 28.67 -9.01 2.15
CA GLU A 74 27.81 -9.19 3.34
C GLU A 74 26.54 -10.03 3.05
N GLY A 75 26.15 -10.19 1.78
CA GLY A 75 24.93 -10.89 1.38
C GLY A 75 24.37 -10.40 0.04
N TYR A 76 23.14 -9.95 0.03
CA TYR A 76 22.43 -9.55 -1.20
C TYR A 76 21.71 -8.21 -1.04
N ILE A 77 21.59 -7.47 -2.14
CA ILE A 77 20.79 -6.26 -2.21
C ILE A 77 19.80 -6.40 -3.38
N LEU A 78 18.51 -6.37 -3.08
CA LEU A 78 17.44 -6.21 -4.07
C LEU A 78 17.18 -4.73 -4.26
N ILE A 79 17.25 -4.27 -5.49
CA ILE A 79 17.09 -2.86 -5.85
C ILE A 79 15.85 -2.71 -6.71
N HIS A 80 14.89 -1.90 -6.25
CA HIS A 80 13.75 -1.42 -7.04
C HIS A 80 14.11 0.01 -7.53
N PRO A 81 14.48 0.20 -8.80
CA PRO A 81 14.95 1.47 -9.30
C PRO A 81 13.98 2.63 -9.02
N GLY A 82 14.51 3.74 -8.47
CA GLY A 82 13.73 4.91 -8.12
C GLY A 82 12.78 4.75 -6.92
N GLN A 83 12.78 3.61 -6.23
CA GLN A 83 11.86 3.32 -5.13
C GLN A 83 12.59 2.96 -3.83
N GLU A 84 13.13 1.75 -3.76
CA GLU A 84 13.69 1.20 -2.51
C GLU A 84 14.80 0.17 -2.75
N ARG A 85 15.56 -0.08 -1.68
CA ARG A 85 16.55 -1.17 -1.60
C ARG A 85 16.21 -2.06 -0.42
N ILE A 86 16.42 -3.37 -0.59
CA ILE A 86 16.27 -4.36 0.47
C ILE A 86 17.58 -5.13 0.58
N SER A 87 18.22 -5.06 1.73
CA SER A 87 19.47 -5.80 2.03
C SER A 87 19.18 -7.07 2.78
N PHE A 88 19.86 -8.14 2.42
CA PHE A 88 19.77 -9.46 3.03
C PHE A 88 21.16 -9.92 3.46
N ASP A 89 21.25 -10.71 4.53
CA ASP A 89 22.46 -11.44 4.89
C ASP A 89 22.73 -12.61 3.93
N ARG A 90 23.80 -13.37 4.19
CA ARG A 90 24.15 -14.55 3.36
C ARG A 90 23.16 -15.70 3.50
N GLU A 91 22.45 -15.78 4.63
CA GLU A 91 21.41 -16.76 4.92
C GLU A 91 20.04 -16.35 4.31
N GLY A 92 19.94 -15.14 3.75
CA GLY A 92 18.74 -14.63 3.09
C GLY A 92 17.74 -13.94 4.00
N LYS A 93 18.13 -13.59 5.24
CA LYS A 93 17.31 -12.78 6.15
C LYS A 93 17.38 -11.31 5.75
N MET A 94 16.25 -10.61 5.78
CA MET A 94 16.18 -9.19 5.47
C MET A 94 16.79 -8.36 6.60
N LEU A 95 17.87 -7.63 6.33
CA LEU A 95 18.56 -6.78 7.32
C LEU A 95 18.03 -5.35 7.35
N ARG A 96 17.73 -4.81 6.17
CA ARG A 96 17.30 -3.42 6.03
C ARG A 96 16.44 -3.24 4.80
N LYS A 97 15.44 -2.39 4.92
CA LYS A 97 14.63 -1.89 3.81
C LYS A 97 14.70 -0.37 3.84
N GLU A 98 15.18 0.26 2.76
CA GLU A 98 15.40 1.70 2.72
C GLU A 98 14.98 2.31 1.38
N ASN A 99 14.66 3.61 1.38
CA ASN A 99 14.46 4.38 0.16
C ASN A 99 15.81 4.73 -0.50
N MET A 100 15.77 5.35 -1.67
CA MET A 100 16.98 5.72 -2.41
C MET A 100 17.89 6.72 -1.66
N ASN A 101 17.34 7.44 -0.66
CA ASN A 101 18.09 8.39 0.18
C ASN A 101 18.66 7.70 1.44
N GLY A 102 18.64 6.37 1.51
CA GLY A 102 19.19 5.59 2.63
C GLY A 102 18.34 5.61 3.90
N ARG A 103 17.14 6.21 3.88
CA ARG A 103 16.23 6.19 5.04
C ARG A 103 15.35 4.94 5.01
N GLY A 104 15.30 4.25 6.12
CA GLY A 104 14.63 2.97 6.13
C GLY A 104 14.26 2.39 7.48
N ILE A 105 14.11 1.08 7.46
CA ILE A 105 13.78 0.23 8.59
C ILE A 105 14.85 -0.85 8.66
N SER A 106 15.47 -1.02 9.83
CA SER A 106 16.39 -2.10 10.14
C SER A 106 15.67 -3.21 10.89
N PHE A 107 16.13 -4.45 10.73
CA PHE A 107 15.49 -5.64 11.28
C PHE A 107 16.51 -6.40 12.15
N SER A 108 16.10 -6.77 13.37
CA SER A 108 16.85 -7.68 14.25
C SER A 108 16.08 -8.97 14.47
N TYR A 109 16.82 -10.04 14.73
CA TYR A 109 16.29 -11.40 14.83
C TYR A 109 16.72 -12.06 16.13
N LEU A 110 15.86 -12.91 16.68
CA LEU A 110 16.17 -13.82 17.77
C LEU A 110 17.19 -14.89 17.30
N GLU A 111 17.84 -15.58 18.23
CA GLU A 111 18.79 -16.67 17.93
C GLU A 111 18.20 -17.78 17.05
N ASP A 112 16.89 -18.04 17.21
CA ASP A 112 16.15 -19.02 16.38
C ASP A 112 15.75 -18.51 14.98
N GLY A 113 16.12 -17.27 14.65
CA GLY A 113 15.91 -16.67 13.36
C GLY A 113 14.55 -15.99 13.17
N LYS A 114 13.70 -15.90 14.19
CA LYS A 114 12.44 -15.16 14.14
C LYS A 114 12.69 -13.66 14.27
N LEU A 115 11.88 -12.84 13.58
CA LEU A 115 11.96 -11.38 13.64
C LEU A 115 11.67 -10.90 15.07
N GLU A 116 12.63 -10.22 15.68
CA GLU A 116 12.50 -9.64 17.02
C GLU A 116 11.99 -8.21 16.96
N LYS A 117 12.60 -7.38 16.10
CA LYS A 117 12.31 -5.95 16.03
C LYS A 117 12.42 -5.43 14.61
N ALA A 118 11.54 -4.51 14.24
CA ALA A 118 11.67 -3.64 13.10
C ALA A 118 11.77 -2.19 13.61
N GLU A 119 12.83 -1.47 13.25
CA GLU A 119 13.14 -0.14 13.76
C GLU A 119 13.41 0.84 12.62
N ALA A 120 12.62 1.90 12.55
CA ALA A 120 12.79 2.96 11.56
C ALA A 120 13.83 3.99 12.05
N ASP A 121 14.51 4.66 11.11
CA ASP A 121 15.53 5.68 11.40
C ASP A 121 15.00 6.90 12.19
N ASN A 122 13.69 7.06 12.29
CA ASN A 122 13.05 8.10 13.11
C ASN A 122 12.79 7.66 14.56
N GLY A 123 13.29 6.52 14.97
CA GLY A 123 13.15 5.95 16.32
C GLY A 123 11.83 5.20 16.57
N SER A 124 10.90 5.16 15.59
CA SER A 124 9.71 4.32 15.71
C SER A 124 10.09 2.84 15.58
N SER A 125 9.47 1.96 16.37
CA SER A 125 9.76 0.53 16.28
C SER A 125 8.52 -0.35 16.50
N LEU A 126 8.62 -1.60 16.02
CA LEU A 126 7.71 -2.70 16.31
C LEU A 126 8.51 -3.85 16.89
N THR A 127 8.08 -4.39 18.02
CA THR A 127 8.66 -5.57 18.68
C THR A 127 7.70 -6.74 18.53
N TYR A 128 8.24 -7.92 18.22
CA TYR A 128 7.51 -9.14 17.92
C TYR A 128 7.72 -10.15 19.02
N ASN A 129 6.64 -10.67 19.60
CA ASN A 129 6.70 -11.69 20.66
C ASN A 129 5.97 -12.95 20.20
N TYR A 130 6.53 -14.11 20.54
CA TYR A 130 6.07 -15.43 20.12
C TYR A 130 5.62 -16.28 21.30
N ASN A 131 4.59 -17.11 21.07
CA ASN A 131 4.13 -18.09 22.06
C ASN A 131 5.05 -19.34 22.08
N LYS A 132 4.74 -20.30 22.94
CA LYS A 132 5.49 -21.56 23.08
C LYS A 132 5.44 -22.45 21.83
N GLU A 133 4.43 -22.30 21.01
CA GLU A 133 4.24 -22.98 19.73
C GLU A 133 4.93 -22.25 18.56
N GLU A 134 5.79 -21.24 18.87
CA GLU A 134 6.56 -20.43 17.93
C GLU A 134 5.69 -19.53 17.01
N GLN A 135 4.44 -19.26 17.40
CA GLN A 135 3.54 -18.40 16.66
C GLN A 135 3.61 -16.96 17.16
N LEU A 136 3.49 -15.98 16.26
CA LEU A 136 3.48 -14.57 16.61
C LEU A 136 2.23 -14.24 17.44
N GLU A 137 2.41 -13.98 18.73
CA GLU A 137 1.32 -13.74 19.67
C GLU A 137 1.01 -12.26 19.82
N LYS A 138 2.04 -11.41 19.76
CA LYS A 138 1.89 -9.98 20.03
C LYS A 138 2.89 -9.16 19.23
N VAL A 139 2.41 -8.03 18.70
CA VAL A 139 3.24 -6.97 18.13
C VAL A 139 3.02 -5.71 18.94
N THR A 140 4.11 -5.09 19.43
CA THR A 140 4.07 -3.89 20.27
C THR A 140 4.83 -2.76 19.57
N ASP A 141 4.23 -1.57 19.46
CA ASP A 141 4.94 -0.41 18.96
C ASP A 141 5.73 0.32 20.07
N HIS A 142 6.58 1.27 19.68
CA HIS A 142 7.45 2.03 20.62
C HIS A 142 6.69 2.88 21.65
N THR A 143 5.36 3.03 21.50
CA THR A 143 4.49 3.74 22.48
C THR A 143 3.74 2.77 23.40
N GLY A 144 3.93 1.47 23.23
CA GLY A 144 3.31 0.42 24.03
C GLY A 144 1.94 -0.05 23.50
N ARG A 145 1.45 0.45 22.36
CA ARG A 145 0.22 -0.06 21.76
C ARG A 145 0.47 -1.45 21.20
N THR A 146 -0.50 -2.36 21.35
CA THR A 146 -0.35 -3.76 20.99
C THR A 146 -1.39 -4.24 19.99
N VAL A 147 -0.96 -5.16 19.14
CA VAL A 147 -1.83 -6.05 18.35
C VAL A 147 -1.64 -7.46 18.92
N LEU A 148 -2.73 -8.11 19.30
CA LEU A 148 -2.72 -9.48 19.83
C LEU A 148 -3.25 -10.46 18.78
N LEU A 149 -2.64 -11.63 18.70
CA LEU A 149 -2.99 -12.69 17.77
C LEU A 149 -3.28 -13.98 18.57
N GLN A 150 -4.42 -14.58 18.33
CA GLN A 150 -4.88 -15.77 19.03
C GLN A 150 -5.07 -16.93 18.06
N TYR A 151 -4.65 -18.13 18.47
CA TYR A 151 -4.61 -19.32 17.63
C TYR A 151 -5.43 -20.46 18.20
N GLN A 152 -5.84 -21.36 17.33
CA GLN A 152 -6.31 -22.70 17.67
C GLN A 152 -5.48 -23.71 16.87
N GLY A 153 -4.55 -24.39 17.54
CA GLY A 153 -3.54 -25.20 16.85
C GLY A 153 -2.71 -24.34 15.89
N LYS A 154 -2.79 -24.63 14.60
CA LYS A 154 -2.04 -23.94 13.54
C LYS A 154 -2.82 -22.80 12.85
N GLU A 155 -4.01 -22.50 13.31
CA GLU A 155 -4.92 -21.55 12.67
C GLU A 155 -5.00 -20.25 13.46
N LEU A 156 -4.76 -19.12 12.81
CA LEU A 156 -5.00 -17.80 13.38
C LEU A 156 -6.50 -17.57 13.51
N LYS A 157 -7.02 -17.56 14.71
CA LYS A 157 -8.47 -17.44 14.97
C LYS A 157 -8.94 -16.03 15.16
N LYS A 158 -8.14 -15.20 15.85
CA LYS A 158 -8.55 -13.84 16.18
C LYS A 158 -7.35 -12.89 16.16
N VAL A 159 -7.62 -11.67 15.76
CA VAL A 159 -6.68 -10.53 15.88
C VAL A 159 -7.39 -9.40 16.58
N ILE A 160 -6.76 -8.88 17.64
CA ILE A 160 -7.23 -7.74 18.42
C ILE A 160 -6.27 -6.58 18.15
N THR A 161 -6.78 -5.50 17.59
CA THR A 161 -5.99 -4.31 17.28
C THR A 161 -5.72 -3.47 18.52
N ALA A 162 -4.83 -2.48 18.43
CA ALA A 162 -4.52 -1.55 19.51
C ALA A 162 -5.74 -0.75 20.01
N SER A 163 -6.78 -0.60 19.19
CA SER A 163 -8.05 0.04 19.59
C SER A 163 -9.06 -0.93 20.22
N GLY A 164 -8.69 -2.21 20.42
CA GLY A 164 -9.58 -3.25 20.90
C GLY A 164 -10.53 -3.82 19.82
N ALA A 165 -10.41 -3.40 18.57
CA ALA A 165 -11.22 -3.95 17.47
C ALA A 165 -10.80 -5.40 17.18
N GLU A 166 -11.76 -6.31 17.12
CA GLU A 166 -11.54 -7.74 16.94
C GLU A 166 -11.92 -8.20 15.53
N TYR A 167 -11.06 -9.01 14.94
CA TYR A 167 -11.29 -9.70 13.66
C TYR A 167 -11.15 -11.19 13.89
N ALA A 168 -12.11 -11.99 13.43
CA ALA A 168 -12.07 -13.44 13.61
C ALA A 168 -12.10 -14.19 12.27
N TYR A 169 -11.49 -15.37 12.26
CA TYR A 169 -11.37 -16.24 11.09
C TYR A 169 -11.91 -17.63 11.43
N ARG A 170 -12.73 -18.19 10.55
CA ARG A 170 -13.17 -19.58 10.62
C ARG A 170 -12.60 -20.35 9.44
N TYR A 171 -12.30 -21.62 9.68
CA TYR A 171 -11.64 -22.46 8.70
C TYR A 171 -12.49 -23.69 8.41
N GLY A 172 -12.45 -24.16 7.17
CA GLY A 172 -13.00 -25.45 6.78
C GLY A 172 -12.03 -26.60 7.09
N GLU A 173 -12.49 -27.83 6.86
CA GLU A 173 -11.72 -29.06 7.11
C GLU A 173 -10.38 -29.09 6.35
N ASN A 174 -10.27 -28.37 5.24
CA ASN A 174 -9.05 -28.23 4.45
C ASN A 174 -8.06 -27.16 4.98
N GLY A 175 -8.34 -26.54 6.14
CA GLY A 175 -7.52 -25.50 6.74
C GLY A 175 -7.53 -24.16 5.97
N ARG A 176 -8.57 -23.92 5.16
CA ARG A 176 -8.75 -22.64 4.44
C ARG A 176 -9.82 -21.79 5.11
N ILE A 177 -9.64 -20.46 5.07
CA ILE A 177 -10.60 -19.52 5.67
C ILE A 177 -11.93 -19.59 4.93
N THR A 178 -12.95 -20.07 5.62
CA THR A 178 -14.33 -20.10 5.11
C THR A 178 -15.12 -18.85 5.48
N GLU A 179 -14.80 -18.21 6.62
CA GLU A 179 -15.49 -16.98 7.04
C GLU A 179 -14.49 -15.99 7.63
N VAL A 180 -14.74 -14.71 7.37
CA VAL A 180 -14.02 -13.59 7.98
C VAL A 180 -15.04 -12.72 8.70
N GLU A 181 -14.88 -12.57 10.00
CA GLU A 181 -15.67 -11.68 10.84
C GLU A 181 -14.90 -10.37 11.06
N ASN A 182 -15.58 -9.25 10.83
CA ASN A 182 -14.99 -7.91 11.01
C ASN A 182 -15.18 -7.39 12.43
N ALA A 183 -14.60 -6.21 12.74
CA ALA A 183 -14.62 -5.60 14.06
C ALA A 183 -16.03 -5.22 14.59
N ARG A 184 -17.07 -5.29 13.76
CA ARG A 184 -18.48 -5.13 14.17
C ARG A 184 -19.17 -6.46 14.48
N GLN A 185 -18.40 -7.55 14.55
CA GLN A 185 -18.90 -8.93 14.74
C GLN A 185 -19.87 -9.39 13.63
N VAL A 186 -19.66 -8.87 12.42
CA VAL A 186 -20.40 -9.25 11.23
C VAL A 186 -19.50 -10.12 10.35
N THR A 187 -19.96 -11.28 9.91
CA THR A 187 -19.28 -12.08 8.89
C THR A 187 -19.25 -11.30 7.58
N SER A 188 -18.11 -10.71 7.27
CA SER A 188 -17.93 -9.82 6.11
C SER A 188 -17.88 -10.57 4.78
N VAL A 189 -17.44 -11.82 4.80
CA VAL A 189 -17.40 -12.71 3.64
C VAL A 189 -17.37 -14.16 4.08
N LYS A 190 -18.09 -15.02 3.32
CA LYS A 190 -17.96 -16.47 3.37
C LYS A 190 -17.40 -16.96 2.06
N ASN A 191 -16.41 -17.85 2.11
CA ASN A 191 -15.71 -18.39 0.96
C ASN A 191 -16.02 -19.87 0.76
N LEU A 192 -16.27 -20.25 -0.48
CA LEU A 192 -16.32 -21.64 -0.93
C LEU A 192 -15.16 -21.90 -1.88
N TYR A 193 -14.50 -23.06 -1.74
CA TYR A 193 -13.31 -23.44 -2.51
C TYR A 193 -13.53 -24.68 -3.36
N ASP A 194 -12.84 -24.74 -4.48
CA ASP A 194 -12.69 -25.99 -5.25
C ASP A 194 -11.60 -26.90 -4.65
N ARG A 195 -11.42 -28.09 -5.25
CA ARG A 195 -10.40 -29.06 -4.82
C ARG A 195 -8.95 -28.56 -4.97
N ARG A 196 -8.73 -27.48 -5.71
CA ARG A 196 -7.42 -26.81 -5.90
C ARG A 196 -7.24 -25.59 -5.01
N PHE A 197 -8.12 -25.44 -4.01
CA PHE A 197 -8.12 -24.32 -3.06
C PHE A 197 -8.30 -22.93 -3.71
N ARG A 198 -8.97 -22.85 -4.87
CA ARG A 198 -9.37 -21.61 -5.51
C ARG A 198 -10.77 -21.25 -5.04
N ILE A 199 -11.04 -19.97 -4.81
CA ILE A 199 -12.36 -19.47 -4.45
C ILE A 199 -13.31 -19.67 -5.64
N ILE A 200 -14.43 -20.37 -5.44
CA ILE A 200 -15.50 -20.54 -6.45
C ILE A 200 -16.74 -19.72 -6.12
N GLN A 201 -16.90 -19.31 -4.86
CA GLN A 201 -17.98 -18.43 -4.43
C GLN A 201 -17.57 -17.62 -3.22
N GLN A 202 -18.04 -16.37 -3.17
CA GLN A 202 -18.03 -15.50 -2.01
C GLN A 202 -19.45 -15.04 -1.73
N GLU A 203 -19.90 -15.16 -0.47
CA GLU A 203 -21.18 -14.65 0.03
C GLU A 203 -20.93 -13.47 0.97
N PHE A 204 -21.69 -12.42 0.82
CA PHE A 204 -21.60 -11.18 1.59
C PHE A 204 -22.74 -11.07 2.63
N PRO A 205 -22.63 -10.16 3.62
CA PRO A 205 -23.59 -10.07 4.75
C PRO A 205 -25.06 -9.84 4.37
N ASP A 206 -25.33 -9.33 3.18
CA ASP A 206 -26.67 -9.13 2.61
C ASP A 206 -27.18 -10.32 1.79
N GLY A 207 -26.47 -11.45 1.83
CA GLY A 207 -26.80 -12.65 1.05
C GLY A 207 -26.42 -12.58 -0.44
N GLY A 208 -25.89 -11.44 -0.91
CA GLY A 208 -25.39 -11.32 -2.27
C GLY A 208 -24.15 -12.20 -2.51
N THR A 209 -24.03 -12.79 -3.69
CA THR A 209 -22.92 -13.70 -4.02
C THR A 209 -22.15 -13.26 -5.24
N MET A 210 -20.85 -13.54 -5.24
CA MET A 210 -19.97 -13.53 -6.41
C MET A 210 -19.49 -14.95 -6.67
N THR A 211 -19.44 -15.38 -7.93
CA THR A 211 -18.95 -16.72 -8.28
C THR A 211 -17.83 -16.66 -9.29
N PHE A 212 -16.94 -17.66 -9.22
CA PHE A 212 -15.76 -17.79 -10.08
C PHE A 212 -15.77 -19.18 -10.73
N ALA A 213 -15.83 -19.23 -12.05
CA ALA A 213 -15.73 -20.47 -12.82
C ALA A 213 -14.38 -20.50 -13.55
N TYR A 214 -13.63 -21.58 -13.36
CA TYR A 214 -12.30 -21.77 -13.93
C TYR A 214 -12.33 -22.78 -15.08
N ASP A 215 -11.94 -22.32 -16.26
CA ASP A 215 -11.70 -23.16 -17.43
C ASP A 215 -10.18 -23.24 -17.68
N ASP A 216 -9.54 -24.21 -17.03
CA ASP A 216 -8.09 -24.37 -17.10
C ASP A 216 -7.61 -24.73 -18.52
N LYS A 217 -8.44 -25.42 -19.31
CA LYS A 217 -8.11 -25.81 -20.70
C LYS A 217 -8.00 -24.59 -21.61
N ASN A 218 -8.92 -23.65 -21.48
CA ASN A 218 -8.96 -22.43 -22.27
C ASN A 218 -8.33 -21.24 -21.55
N ARG A 219 -7.75 -21.46 -20.34
CA ARG A 219 -7.12 -20.42 -19.50
C ARG A 219 -8.04 -19.24 -19.23
N ARG A 220 -9.29 -19.54 -18.87
CA ARG A 220 -10.32 -18.54 -18.59
C ARG A 220 -10.81 -18.60 -17.15
N VAL A 221 -11.11 -17.43 -16.59
CA VAL A 221 -11.83 -17.30 -15.34
C VAL A 221 -13.05 -16.43 -15.61
N THR A 222 -14.23 -17.00 -15.38
CA THR A 222 -15.49 -16.24 -15.45
C THR A 222 -15.86 -15.81 -14.05
N LEU A 223 -15.88 -14.49 -13.81
CA LEU A 223 -16.46 -13.88 -12.64
C LEU A 223 -17.94 -13.58 -12.95
N THR A 224 -18.85 -14.04 -12.09
CA THR A 224 -20.23 -13.56 -12.07
C THR A 224 -20.40 -12.63 -10.87
N GLU A 225 -20.70 -11.38 -11.13
CA GLU A 225 -20.88 -10.35 -10.11
C GLU A 225 -22.24 -10.50 -9.42
N ARG A 226 -22.47 -9.75 -8.35
CA ARG A 226 -23.66 -9.82 -7.51
C ARG A 226 -24.97 -9.47 -8.25
N ASN A 227 -24.93 -8.65 -9.28
CA ASN A 227 -26.06 -8.33 -10.15
C ASN A 227 -26.30 -9.37 -11.25
N GLY A 228 -25.44 -10.39 -11.36
CA GLY A 228 -25.47 -11.43 -12.37
C GLY A 228 -24.61 -11.12 -13.60
N SER A 229 -24.02 -9.92 -13.71
CA SER A 229 -23.11 -9.55 -14.80
C SER A 229 -21.90 -10.47 -14.86
N LYS A 230 -21.44 -10.79 -16.05
CA LYS A 230 -20.28 -11.68 -16.25
C LYS A 230 -19.10 -10.94 -16.84
N ILE A 231 -17.94 -11.19 -16.22
CA ILE A 231 -16.65 -10.72 -16.72
C ILE A 231 -15.78 -11.96 -16.94
N ILE A 232 -15.18 -12.09 -18.14
CA ILE A 232 -14.30 -13.21 -18.45
C ILE A 232 -12.88 -12.69 -18.59
N HIS A 233 -11.97 -13.22 -17.77
CA HIS A 233 -10.54 -12.97 -17.87
C HIS A 233 -9.87 -14.13 -18.61
N VAL A 234 -9.10 -13.83 -19.65
CA VAL A 234 -8.32 -14.79 -20.42
C VAL A 234 -6.84 -14.58 -20.12
N HIS A 235 -6.15 -15.65 -19.77
CA HIS A 235 -4.74 -15.62 -19.38
C HIS A 235 -3.86 -16.30 -20.41
N ASP A 236 -2.59 -15.88 -20.50
CA ASP A 236 -1.56 -16.63 -21.23
C ASP A 236 -0.99 -17.79 -20.37
N ASP A 237 0.06 -18.44 -20.86
CA ASP A 237 0.76 -19.53 -20.19
C ASP A 237 1.53 -19.10 -18.93
N ARG A 238 1.80 -17.81 -18.78
CA ARG A 238 2.39 -17.20 -17.58
C ARG A 238 1.34 -16.64 -16.62
N TYR A 239 0.03 -16.95 -16.82
CA TYR A 239 -1.11 -16.45 -16.03
C TYR A 239 -1.28 -14.93 -16.08
N ARG A 240 -0.75 -14.23 -17.10
CA ARG A 240 -0.99 -12.79 -17.29
C ARG A 240 -2.33 -12.61 -17.99
N ASN A 241 -3.13 -11.64 -17.55
CA ASN A 241 -4.39 -11.33 -18.21
C ASN A 241 -4.14 -10.70 -19.59
N ILE A 242 -4.51 -11.39 -20.67
CA ILE A 242 -4.33 -10.91 -22.04
C ILE A 242 -5.62 -10.38 -22.68
N GLU A 243 -6.78 -10.76 -22.18
CA GLU A 243 -8.06 -10.25 -22.61
C GLU A 243 -9.07 -10.25 -21.44
N THR A 244 -9.84 -9.17 -21.30
CA THR A 244 -11.00 -9.11 -20.43
C THR A 244 -12.23 -8.88 -21.30
N ILE A 245 -13.24 -9.74 -21.20
CA ILE A 245 -14.50 -9.69 -21.96
C ILE A 245 -15.61 -9.34 -21.00
N TYR A 246 -16.33 -8.28 -21.27
CA TYR A 246 -17.47 -7.81 -20.49
C TYR A 246 -18.79 -8.37 -21.02
N GLU A 247 -19.84 -8.32 -20.22
CA GLU A 247 -21.17 -8.86 -20.56
C GLU A 247 -21.76 -8.26 -21.83
N ASP A 248 -21.50 -6.97 -22.09
CA ASP A 248 -21.93 -6.27 -23.32
C ASP A 248 -21.11 -6.67 -24.57
N GLY A 249 -20.19 -7.63 -24.45
CA GLY A 249 -19.32 -8.09 -25.52
C GLY A 249 -18.11 -7.20 -25.79
N THR A 250 -17.99 -6.04 -25.14
CA THR A 250 -16.81 -5.20 -25.27
C THR A 250 -15.61 -5.87 -24.62
N LYS A 251 -14.39 -5.50 -25.06
CA LYS A 251 -13.16 -6.16 -24.64
C LYS A 251 -12.04 -5.19 -24.34
N GLU A 252 -11.25 -5.52 -23.32
CA GLU A 252 -9.91 -4.97 -23.15
C GLU A 252 -8.88 -6.02 -23.54
N LYS A 253 -7.77 -5.60 -24.17
CA LYS A 253 -6.67 -6.51 -24.56
C LYS A 253 -5.33 -5.99 -24.10
N TYR A 254 -4.44 -6.93 -23.74
CA TYR A 254 -3.12 -6.61 -23.24
C TYR A 254 -2.09 -7.48 -23.94
N LEU A 255 -0.97 -6.88 -24.33
CA LEU A 255 0.18 -7.57 -24.88
C LEU A 255 1.40 -7.30 -24.01
N TYR A 256 2.16 -8.34 -23.73
CA TYR A 256 3.34 -8.28 -22.87
C TYR A 256 4.59 -8.75 -23.62
N ASN A 257 5.74 -8.18 -23.26
CA ASN A 257 7.02 -8.71 -23.68
C ASN A 257 7.48 -9.86 -22.76
N ASP A 258 8.66 -10.44 -23.04
CA ASP A 258 9.22 -11.55 -22.27
C ASP A 258 9.59 -11.17 -20.83
N LYS A 259 9.77 -9.88 -20.54
CA LYS A 259 10.04 -9.32 -19.21
C LYS A 259 8.76 -8.95 -18.43
N ASN A 260 7.58 -9.45 -18.83
CA ASN A 260 6.27 -9.17 -18.24
C ASN A 260 5.83 -7.69 -18.28
N GLN A 261 6.45 -6.86 -19.11
CA GLN A 261 6.02 -5.48 -19.27
C GLN A 261 4.89 -5.40 -20.30
N CYS A 262 3.83 -4.67 -19.96
CA CYS A 262 2.72 -4.42 -20.88
C CYS A 262 3.17 -3.47 -21.99
N ILE A 263 3.28 -3.96 -23.23
CA ILE A 263 3.72 -3.18 -24.39
C ILE A 263 2.56 -2.65 -25.23
N SER A 264 1.34 -3.13 -25.00
CA SER A 264 0.13 -2.65 -25.65
C SER A 264 -1.10 -2.88 -24.78
N LYS A 265 -1.95 -1.86 -24.66
CA LYS A 265 -3.26 -1.95 -24.03
C LYS A 265 -4.31 -1.41 -25.02
N THR A 266 -5.36 -2.22 -25.29
CA THR A 266 -6.54 -1.77 -26.04
C THR A 266 -7.72 -1.69 -25.08
N ASP A 267 -8.39 -0.56 -25.00
CA ASP A 267 -9.55 -0.34 -24.11
C ASP A 267 -10.85 -0.85 -24.75
N ARG A 268 -11.94 -0.77 -24.00
CA ARG A 268 -13.28 -1.23 -24.41
C ARG A 268 -13.82 -0.52 -25.67
N LEU A 269 -13.31 0.67 -25.99
CA LEU A 269 -13.65 1.43 -27.21
C LEU A 269 -12.75 1.07 -28.39
N GLY A 270 -11.86 0.09 -28.26
CA GLY A 270 -10.91 -0.31 -29.28
C GLY A 270 -9.70 0.62 -29.44
N ARG A 271 -9.53 1.61 -28.57
CA ARG A 271 -8.40 2.55 -28.61
C ARG A 271 -7.16 1.88 -28.04
N THR A 272 -6.09 1.86 -28.81
CA THR A 272 -4.85 1.19 -28.43
C THR A 272 -3.78 2.20 -28.03
N THR A 273 -3.19 1.98 -26.84
CA THR A 273 -1.98 2.64 -26.37
C THR A 273 -0.82 1.65 -26.44
N ARG A 274 0.30 2.06 -27.03
CA ARG A 274 1.55 1.29 -27.09
C ARG A 274 2.58 1.87 -26.14
N MET A 275 3.39 1.00 -25.54
CA MET A 275 4.41 1.35 -24.56
C MET A 275 5.75 0.74 -24.97
N ALA A 276 6.83 1.49 -24.79
CA ALA A 276 8.20 1.02 -24.97
C ALA A 276 9.01 1.25 -23.69
N TYR A 277 9.98 0.38 -23.47
CA TYR A 277 10.81 0.37 -22.28
C TYR A 277 12.28 0.23 -22.64
N ASP A 278 13.15 0.74 -21.78
CA ASP A 278 14.59 0.53 -21.90
C ASP A 278 15.00 -0.86 -21.31
N ASN A 279 16.28 -1.15 -21.33
CA ASN A 279 16.84 -2.41 -20.82
C ASN A 279 16.77 -2.53 -19.28
N ARG A 280 16.59 -1.40 -18.57
CA ARG A 280 16.41 -1.32 -17.12
C ARG A 280 14.94 -1.37 -16.70
N GLY A 281 14.01 -1.43 -17.66
CA GLY A 281 12.59 -1.53 -17.41
C GLY A 281 11.87 -0.18 -17.29
N ASN A 282 12.54 0.93 -17.46
CA ASN A 282 11.89 2.24 -17.44
C ASN A 282 11.03 2.45 -18.67
N LEU A 283 9.82 3.00 -18.49
CA LEU A 283 8.92 3.37 -19.58
C LEU A 283 9.52 4.56 -20.37
N THR A 284 9.99 4.32 -21.59
CA THR A 284 10.63 5.36 -22.42
C THR A 284 9.66 6.05 -23.37
N GLN A 285 8.55 5.39 -23.74
CA GLN A 285 7.57 5.98 -24.64
C GLN A 285 6.19 5.43 -24.43
N THR A 286 5.17 6.29 -24.57
CA THR A 286 3.78 5.89 -24.82
C THR A 286 3.28 6.53 -26.11
N VAL A 287 2.48 5.78 -26.89
CA VAL A 287 1.78 6.28 -28.08
C VAL A 287 0.30 5.90 -27.97
N ASP A 288 -0.57 6.89 -27.83
CA ASP A 288 -2.01 6.67 -27.71
C ASP A 288 -2.68 6.46 -29.08
N ALA A 289 -3.98 6.17 -29.07
CA ALA A 289 -4.80 5.94 -30.27
C ALA A 289 -4.87 7.17 -31.19
N MET A 290 -4.68 8.37 -30.65
CA MET A 290 -4.60 9.63 -31.40
C MET A 290 -3.20 9.93 -31.93
N LYS A 291 -2.27 8.96 -31.82
CA LYS A 291 -0.85 9.08 -32.17
C LYS A 291 -0.09 10.13 -31.36
N ARG A 292 -0.64 10.60 -30.24
CA ARG A 292 0.10 11.46 -29.31
C ARG A 292 1.20 10.62 -28.69
N ARG A 293 2.45 11.09 -28.86
CA ARG A 293 3.66 10.43 -28.37
C ARG A 293 4.17 11.16 -27.14
N VAL A 294 4.31 10.42 -26.04
CA VAL A 294 5.00 10.92 -24.83
C VAL A 294 6.28 10.13 -24.69
N ASN A 295 7.43 10.84 -24.60
CA ASN A 295 8.73 10.23 -24.35
C ASN A 295 9.24 10.63 -22.98
N TYR A 296 9.95 9.70 -22.35
CA TYR A 296 10.55 9.84 -21.03
C TYR A 296 12.04 9.52 -21.13
N THR A 297 12.88 10.28 -20.45
CA THR A 297 14.31 10.00 -20.34
C THR A 297 14.71 9.86 -18.88
N TYR A 298 15.73 9.06 -18.62
CA TYR A 298 16.17 8.72 -17.29
C TYR A 298 17.68 8.79 -17.18
N ASP A 299 18.18 8.99 -15.96
CA ASP A 299 19.60 8.84 -15.65
C ASP A 299 19.99 7.38 -15.40
N ALA A 300 21.25 7.17 -14.98
CA ALA A 300 21.78 5.85 -14.68
C ALA A 300 21.11 5.19 -13.46
N ASP A 301 20.56 5.96 -12.53
CA ASP A 301 19.87 5.50 -11.32
C ASP A 301 18.35 5.43 -11.48
N CYS A 302 17.85 5.55 -12.74
CA CYS A 302 16.44 5.52 -13.13
C CYS A 302 15.62 6.72 -12.63
N HIS A 303 16.22 7.84 -12.29
CA HIS A 303 15.48 9.07 -12.02
C HIS A 303 14.98 9.68 -13.34
N LEU A 304 13.72 10.13 -13.36
CA LEU A 304 13.11 10.74 -14.54
C LEU A 304 13.76 12.11 -14.83
N LEU A 305 14.49 12.22 -15.93
CA LEU A 305 15.15 13.46 -16.36
C LEU A 305 14.24 14.38 -17.15
N SER A 306 13.48 13.83 -18.11
CA SER A 306 12.58 14.68 -18.90
C SER A 306 11.34 13.96 -19.40
N VAL A 307 10.31 14.77 -19.70
CA VAL A 307 9.09 14.34 -20.39
C VAL A 307 8.86 15.22 -21.59
N SER A 308 8.72 14.63 -22.79
CA SER A 308 8.34 15.36 -24.00
C SER A 308 7.04 14.81 -24.60
N ILE A 309 6.22 15.72 -25.18
CA ILE A 309 4.98 15.37 -25.88
C ILE A 309 5.10 15.83 -27.33
N ASN A 310 4.99 14.88 -28.28
CA ASN A 310 5.15 15.13 -29.71
C ASN A 310 6.45 15.90 -30.04
N GLY A 311 7.55 15.53 -29.37
CA GLY A 311 8.87 16.12 -29.54
C GLY A 311 9.10 17.47 -28.85
N LYS A 312 8.09 18.04 -28.17
CA LYS A 312 8.23 19.24 -27.35
C LYS A 312 8.43 18.88 -25.90
N GLU A 313 9.56 19.29 -25.32
CA GLU A 313 9.82 19.09 -23.89
C GLU A 313 8.76 19.81 -23.05
N ARG A 314 8.27 19.13 -22.02
CA ARG A 314 7.21 19.60 -21.11
C ARG A 314 7.70 19.75 -19.69
N LEU A 315 8.62 18.89 -19.31
CA LEU A 315 9.20 18.81 -17.98
C LEU A 315 10.67 18.41 -18.10
N LYS A 316 11.51 19.03 -17.29
CA LYS A 316 12.90 18.64 -17.09
C LYS A 316 13.22 18.69 -15.61
N ASN A 317 13.76 17.60 -15.08
CA ASN A 317 14.13 17.45 -13.68
C ASN A 317 15.66 17.52 -13.52
N HIS A 318 16.09 18.05 -12.38
CA HIS A 318 17.48 18.15 -11.98
C HIS A 318 17.68 17.47 -10.63
N TYR A 319 18.76 16.73 -10.48
CA TYR A 319 19.08 15.98 -9.26
C TYR A 319 20.49 16.31 -8.78
N ASP A 320 20.72 16.17 -7.47
CA ASP A 320 22.07 16.21 -6.91
C ASP A 320 22.78 14.84 -7.05
N ALA A 321 24.02 14.76 -6.60
CA ALA A 321 24.81 13.53 -6.65
C ALA A 321 24.25 12.40 -5.76
N LYS A 322 23.33 12.69 -4.83
CA LYS A 322 22.64 11.73 -3.98
C LYS A 322 21.29 11.30 -4.56
N GLY A 323 20.89 11.82 -5.73
CA GLY A 323 19.60 11.53 -6.35
C GLY A 323 18.43 12.35 -5.79
N ASN A 324 18.67 13.38 -4.99
CA ASN A 324 17.59 14.26 -4.52
C ASN A 324 17.22 15.25 -5.61
N LEU A 325 15.92 15.48 -5.83
CA LEU A 325 15.42 16.48 -6.76
C LEU A 325 15.85 17.89 -6.31
N THR A 326 16.60 18.61 -7.15
CA THR A 326 17.05 20.00 -6.91
C THR A 326 16.28 21.02 -7.72
N GLY A 327 15.44 20.58 -8.64
CA GLY A 327 14.52 21.47 -9.36
C GLY A 327 13.84 20.79 -10.53
N THR A 328 12.80 21.48 -10.98
CA THR A 328 12.04 21.08 -12.18
C THR A 328 11.79 22.30 -13.06
N GLU A 329 11.81 22.12 -14.35
CA GLU A 329 11.64 23.17 -15.36
C GLU A 329 10.50 22.77 -16.30
N ASN A 330 9.60 23.72 -16.61
CA ASN A 330 8.51 23.48 -17.54
C ASN A 330 8.88 23.92 -18.98
N LEU A 331 7.96 23.70 -19.93
CA LEU A 331 8.15 24.02 -21.34
C LEU A 331 8.44 25.52 -21.66
N TYR A 332 8.17 26.42 -20.71
CA TYR A 332 8.42 27.89 -20.85
C TYR A 332 9.74 28.33 -20.22
N GLY A 333 10.53 27.37 -19.69
CA GLY A 333 11.77 27.67 -18.96
C GLY A 333 11.52 28.13 -17.51
N ASN A 334 10.28 28.13 -17.04
CA ASN A 334 9.99 28.43 -15.64
C ASN A 334 10.51 27.32 -14.76
N ARG A 335 11.43 27.67 -13.86
CA ARG A 335 12.08 26.72 -12.96
C ARG A 335 11.55 26.87 -11.54
N VAL A 336 11.25 25.72 -10.92
CA VAL A 336 11.11 25.59 -9.47
C VAL A 336 12.41 24.97 -8.96
N ALA A 337 13.12 25.67 -8.08
CA ALA A 337 14.35 25.16 -7.47
C ALA A 337 14.05 24.61 -6.07
N VAL A 338 14.67 23.48 -5.71
CA VAL A 338 14.53 22.83 -4.41
C VAL A 338 15.91 22.77 -3.75
N LYS A 339 16.00 23.34 -2.54
CA LYS A 339 17.14 23.17 -1.66
C LYS A 339 16.79 22.08 -0.65
N ASN A 340 17.60 21.03 -0.61
CA ASN A 340 17.43 19.94 0.33
C ASN A 340 18.32 20.12 1.57
N ASP A 341 17.89 19.56 2.69
CA ASP A 341 18.73 19.39 3.87
C ASP A 341 19.70 18.20 3.70
N GLU A 342 20.54 17.94 4.69
CA GLU A 342 21.52 16.83 4.65
C GLU A 342 20.87 15.45 4.53
N ALA A 343 19.61 15.33 4.95
CA ALA A 343 18.80 14.11 4.86
C ALA A 343 18.04 13.97 3.53
N GLY A 344 18.26 14.90 2.57
CA GLY A 344 17.60 14.90 1.26
C GLY A 344 16.14 15.37 1.30
N ARG A 345 15.70 16.06 2.38
CA ARG A 345 14.34 16.61 2.49
C ARG A 345 14.31 18.05 1.98
N PRO A 346 13.25 18.47 1.25
CA PRO A 346 13.10 19.87 0.83
C PRO A 346 13.13 20.84 2.02
N GLN A 347 14.13 21.73 2.08
CA GLN A 347 14.26 22.77 3.09
C GLN A 347 13.75 24.12 2.58
N ALA A 348 13.93 24.37 1.28
CA ALA A 348 13.35 25.54 0.62
C ALA A 348 12.94 25.17 -0.81
N VAL A 349 11.85 25.77 -1.27
CA VAL A 349 11.36 25.68 -2.65
C VAL A 349 11.21 27.10 -3.17
N THR A 350 11.96 27.44 -4.25
CA THR A 350 11.90 28.76 -4.90
C THR A 350 11.18 28.62 -6.24
N TYR A 351 10.16 29.42 -6.44
CA TYR A 351 9.36 29.45 -7.65
C TYR A 351 9.96 30.42 -8.69
N ALA A 352 9.47 30.34 -9.94
CA ALA A 352 9.99 31.12 -11.07
C ALA A 352 9.82 32.63 -10.91
N ASP A 353 8.86 33.08 -10.13
CA ASP A 353 8.59 34.48 -9.78
C ASP A 353 9.48 35.02 -8.63
N GLY A 354 10.35 34.15 -8.09
CA GLY A 354 11.23 34.48 -6.97
C GLY A 354 10.57 34.30 -5.59
N SER A 355 9.28 33.97 -5.53
CA SER A 355 8.63 33.61 -4.27
C SER A 355 9.20 32.28 -3.73
N PHE A 356 9.17 32.06 -2.44
CA PHE A 356 9.77 30.90 -1.85
C PHE A 356 8.97 30.35 -0.66
N LEU A 357 9.06 29.04 -0.46
CA LEU A 357 8.54 28.29 0.65
C LEU A 357 9.72 27.77 1.49
N GLU A 358 9.69 27.94 2.81
CA GLU A 358 10.68 27.38 3.73
C GLU A 358 10.05 26.31 4.63
N ILE A 359 10.76 25.21 4.83
CA ILE A 359 10.30 24.06 5.61
C ILE A 359 11.36 23.73 6.65
N SER A 360 10.96 23.59 7.91
CA SER A 360 11.83 23.10 8.99
C SER A 360 11.29 21.79 9.54
N TYR A 361 12.19 20.91 9.95
CA TYR A 361 11.87 19.56 10.43
C TYR A 361 12.42 19.33 11.83
N ASP A 362 11.74 18.48 12.61
CA ASP A 362 12.31 17.91 13.84
C ASP A 362 13.31 16.75 13.52
N GLU A 363 13.90 16.20 14.55
CA GLU A 363 14.84 15.06 14.46
C GLU A 363 14.16 13.80 13.89
N ARG A 364 12.86 13.63 14.10
CA ARG A 364 12.06 12.50 13.58
C ARG A 364 11.66 12.68 12.12
N GLY A 365 11.83 13.91 11.56
CA GLY A 365 11.50 14.24 10.19
C GLY A 365 10.08 14.80 10.00
N ASN A 366 9.40 15.19 11.06
CA ASN A 366 8.12 15.89 11.00
C ASN A 366 8.34 17.36 10.65
N ILE A 367 7.45 17.96 9.85
CA ILE A 367 7.48 19.39 9.53
C ILE A 367 7.02 20.16 10.76
N VAL A 368 7.93 20.89 11.44
CA VAL A 368 7.59 21.70 12.61
C VAL A 368 7.27 23.17 12.27
N LYS A 369 7.73 23.63 11.10
CA LYS A 369 7.48 25.00 10.64
C LYS A 369 7.40 25.05 9.13
N LEU A 370 6.39 25.75 8.65
CA LEU A 370 6.19 26.09 7.24
C LEU A 370 6.06 27.60 7.14
N LYS A 371 6.90 28.23 6.28
CA LYS A 371 6.76 29.63 5.90
C LYS A 371 6.39 29.68 4.43
N ASP A 372 5.20 30.14 4.13
CA ASP A 372 4.67 30.17 2.77
C ASP A 372 5.24 31.35 1.95
N VAL A 373 4.86 31.40 0.68
CA VAL A 373 5.30 32.42 -0.27
C VAL A 373 4.88 33.84 0.09
N SER A 374 3.85 34.00 0.93
CA SER A 374 3.42 35.30 1.47
C SER A 374 4.24 35.74 2.69
N GLY A 375 5.09 34.86 3.22
CA GLY A 375 5.84 35.02 4.44
C GLY A 375 5.05 34.61 5.71
N SER A 376 3.83 34.09 5.54
CA SER A 376 3.01 33.58 6.66
C SER A 376 3.63 32.31 7.22
N VAL A 377 3.65 32.21 8.56
CA VAL A 377 4.27 31.08 9.26
C VAL A 377 3.20 30.25 9.94
N THR A 378 3.23 28.95 9.69
CA THR A 378 2.46 27.94 10.43
C THR A 378 3.42 27.00 11.14
N THR A 379 3.16 26.70 12.42
CA THR A 379 3.94 25.72 13.19
C THR A 379 3.09 24.52 13.58
N TYR A 380 3.75 23.37 13.80
CA TYR A 380 3.11 22.09 14.09
C TYR A 380 3.77 21.42 15.29
N GLY A 381 2.95 20.92 16.21
CA GLY A 381 3.36 20.04 17.30
C GLY A 381 2.93 18.61 17.04
N TYR A 382 3.70 17.64 17.56
CA TYR A 382 3.49 16.21 17.29
C TYR A 382 3.56 15.38 18.57
N ASP A 383 2.84 14.27 18.58
CA ASP A 383 2.98 13.25 19.61
C ASP A 383 4.08 12.21 19.25
N ALA A 384 4.24 11.22 20.13
CA ALA A 384 5.22 10.16 19.95
C ALA A 384 4.97 9.27 18.71
N LEU A 385 3.77 9.28 18.15
CA LEU A 385 3.38 8.55 16.93
C LEU A 385 3.52 9.39 15.67
N ASN A 386 4.13 10.59 15.76
CA ASN A 386 4.26 11.55 14.68
C ASN A 386 2.91 12.04 14.13
N ARG A 387 1.87 12.11 14.99
CA ARG A 387 0.57 12.70 14.65
C ARG A 387 0.56 14.15 15.08
N VAL A 388 0.00 15.04 14.24
CA VAL A 388 -0.12 16.45 14.55
C VAL A 388 -1.08 16.62 15.76
N THR A 389 -0.61 17.15 16.86
CA THR A 389 -1.43 17.45 18.06
C THR A 389 -1.81 18.91 18.17
N GLU A 390 -1.03 19.78 17.51
CA GLU A 390 -1.25 21.22 17.53
C GLU A 390 -0.82 21.85 16.22
N THR A 391 -1.58 22.85 15.75
CA THR A 391 -1.17 23.77 14.69
C THR A 391 -1.34 25.19 15.18
N VAL A 392 -0.37 26.06 14.87
CA VAL A 392 -0.44 27.52 15.15
C VAL A 392 -0.35 28.25 13.84
N ASP A 393 -1.38 29.03 13.51
CA ASP A 393 -1.43 29.82 12.28
C ASP A 393 -0.68 31.17 12.40
N VAL A 394 -0.66 31.94 11.30
CA VAL A 394 0.00 33.25 11.22
C VAL A 394 -0.57 34.26 12.23
N ASN A 395 -1.82 34.13 12.66
CA ASN A 395 -2.49 34.98 13.63
C ASN A 395 -2.34 34.48 15.08
N SER A 396 -1.49 33.47 15.30
CA SER A 396 -1.29 32.79 16.57
C SER A 396 -2.54 32.03 17.06
N ASN A 397 -3.49 31.71 16.18
CA ASN A 397 -4.61 30.84 16.52
C ASN A 397 -4.11 29.40 16.64
N VAL A 398 -4.45 28.77 17.76
CA VAL A 398 -4.04 27.40 18.07
C VAL A 398 -5.21 26.46 17.83
N THR A 399 -4.99 25.46 16.95
CA THR A 399 -5.91 24.34 16.78
C THR A 399 -5.29 23.08 17.36
N ARG A 400 -6.02 22.34 18.21
CA ARG A 400 -5.53 21.09 18.84
C ARG A 400 -6.30 19.87 18.35
N TYR A 401 -5.60 18.75 18.26
CA TYR A 401 -6.13 17.48 17.77
C TYR A 401 -5.93 16.38 18.82
N ALA A 402 -6.98 15.64 19.12
CA ALA A 402 -6.93 14.43 19.94
C ALA A 402 -7.20 13.20 19.09
N TYR A 403 -6.61 12.07 19.49
CA TYR A 403 -6.67 10.82 18.72
C TYR A 403 -6.97 9.63 19.62
N ASP A 404 -7.63 8.62 19.04
CA ASP A 404 -7.74 7.31 19.67
C ASP A 404 -6.53 6.39 19.35
N ALA A 405 -6.55 5.19 19.89
CA ALA A 405 -5.50 4.19 19.68
C ALA A 405 -5.45 3.64 18.23
N ALA A 406 -6.49 3.86 17.42
CA ALA A 406 -6.52 3.54 15.98
C ALA A 406 -6.04 4.70 15.08
N ASN A 407 -5.46 5.77 15.65
CA ASN A 407 -5.00 6.99 14.97
C ASN A 407 -6.14 7.81 14.33
N ARG A 408 -7.39 7.68 14.81
CA ARG A 408 -8.52 8.45 14.32
C ARG A 408 -8.67 9.71 15.18
N ILE A 409 -8.99 10.86 14.56
CA ILE A 409 -9.26 12.09 15.28
C ILE A 409 -10.54 11.93 16.11
N THR A 410 -10.44 12.11 17.43
CA THR A 410 -11.61 12.08 18.35
C THR A 410 -12.10 13.47 18.70
N ALA A 411 -11.20 14.47 18.63
CA ALA A 411 -11.58 15.87 18.87
C ALA A 411 -10.68 16.83 18.09
N VAL A 412 -11.27 17.95 17.70
CA VAL A 412 -10.57 19.14 17.18
C VAL A 412 -11.02 20.31 18.03
N THR A 413 -10.09 21.03 18.67
CA THR A 413 -10.36 22.22 19.49
C THR A 413 -9.82 23.45 18.77
N ASP A 414 -10.67 24.44 18.54
CA ASP A 414 -10.30 25.72 17.91
C ASP A 414 -9.57 26.66 18.89
N ALA A 415 -9.14 27.83 18.39
CA ALA A 415 -8.44 28.82 19.18
C ALA A 415 -9.31 29.47 20.27
N LEU A 416 -10.63 29.40 20.18
CA LEU A 416 -11.59 29.90 21.15
C LEU A 416 -11.93 28.85 22.22
N GLY A 417 -11.43 27.62 22.08
CA GLY A 417 -11.71 26.50 22.97
C GLY A 417 -12.96 25.71 22.61
N ASN A 418 -13.67 26.05 21.52
CA ASN A 418 -14.79 25.25 21.03
C ASN A 418 -14.28 23.92 20.49
N GLN A 419 -15.07 22.86 20.68
CA GLN A 419 -14.64 21.53 20.33
C GLN A 419 -15.61 20.85 19.35
N ARG A 420 -15.06 20.34 18.25
CA ARG A 420 -15.73 19.34 17.39
C ARG A 420 -15.28 17.95 17.82
N ALA A 421 -16.22 17.05 18.09
CA ALA A 421 -15.92 15.70 18.54
C ALA A 421 -16.45 14.64 17.57
N TYR A 422 -15.77 13.49 17.52
CA TYR A 422 -16.10 12.36 16.66
C TYR A 422 -16.16 11.08 17.49
N THR A 423 -17.21 10.30 17.30
CA THR A 423 -17.32 8.95 17.84
C THR A 423 -17.31 7.91 16.72
N TYR A 424 -16.77 6.75 17.02
CA TYR A 424 -16.57 5.70 16.01
C TYR A 424 -17.09 4.36 16.50
N ASN A 425 -17.64 3.57 15.58
CA ASN A 425 -17.90 2.15 15.86
C ASN A 425 -16.59 1.34 15.85
N PRO A 426 -16.59 0.08 16.32
CA PRO A 426 -15.43 -0.79 16.30
C PRO A 426 -14.81 -0.99 14.90
N GLY A 427 -15.62 -0.90 13.84
CA GLY A 427 -15.17 -0.97 12.43
C GLY A 427 -14.56 0.31 11.89
N GLY A 428 -14.44 1.39 12.70
CA GLY A 428 -13.82 2.65 12.31
C GLY A 428 -14.73 3.64 11.57
N LYS A 429 -16.04 3.36 11.50
CA LYS A 429 -17.02 4.29 10.90
C LYS A 429 -17.50 5.31 11.92
N ILE A 430 -17.68 6.56 11.49
CA ILE A 430 -18.19 7.65 12.35
C ILE A 430 -19.64 7.36 12.75
N MET A 431 -19.91 7.30 14.06
CA MET A 431 -21.26 7.13 14.63
C MET A 431 -21.92 8.47 14.92
N ALA A 432 -21.14 9.44 15.40
CA ALA A 432 -21.65 10.78 15.65
C ALA A 432 -20.55 11.83 15.42
N ILE A 433 -20.99 13.00 15.03
CA ILE A 433 -20.19 14.22 14.92
C ILE A 433 -20.90 15.29 15.75
N ARG A 434 -20.24 15.79 16.79
CA ARG A 434 -20.66 16.99 17.51
C ARG A 434 -19.88 18.18 16.96
N ASP A 435 -20.58 19.22 16.47
CA ASP A 435 -19.96 20.42 15.93
C ASP A 435 -19.43 21.36 17.03
N PHE A 436 -18.82 22.48 16.64
CA PHE A 436 -18.28 23.48 17.57
C PHE A 436 -19.35 24.16 18.41
N ASP A 437 -20.61 24.18 17.98
CA ASP A 437 -21.75 24.76 18.70
C ASP A 437 -22.42 23.74 19.64
N GLY A 438 -21.91 22.49 19.64
CA GLY A 438 -22.41 21.40 20.48
C GLY A 438 -23.56 20.61 19.87
N ASN A 439 -23.99 20.94 18.65
CA ASN A 439 -25.03 20.16 17.95
C ASN A 439 -24.44 18.82 17.46
N GLU A 440 -25.26 17.77 17.42
CA GLU A 440 -24.82 16.44 17.06
C GLU A 440 -25.56 15.90 15.83
N ALA A 441 -24.82 15.33 14.90
CA ALA A 441 -25.34 14.53 13.80
C ALA A 441 -24.93 13.08 13.96
N GLY A 442 -25.85 12.13 13.68
CA GLY A 442 -25.64 10.70 13.92
C GLY A 442 -25.69 9.87 12.65
N PHE A 443 -25.01 8.72 12.66
CA PHE A 443 -24.98 7.76 11.56
C PHE A 443 -25.20 6.33 12.06
N THR A 444 -26.01 5.54 11.35
CA THR A 444 -26.04 4.09 11.50
C THR A 444 -25.58 3.41 10.23
N TYR A 445 -25.23 2.13 10.35
CA TYR A 445 -24.66 1.36 9.25
C TYR A 445 -25.28 -0.01 9.15
N ASN A 446 -25.62 -0.41 7.93
CA ASN A 446 -26.06 -1.77 7.65
C ASN A 446 -24.90 -2.79 7.82
N PRO A 447 -25.17 -4.10 7.75
CA PRO A 447 -24.15 -5.15 7.87
C PRO A 447 -22.96 -5.00 6.89
N LEU A 448 -23.19 -4.45 5.70
CA LEU A 448 -22.14 -4.16 4.71
C LEU A 448 -21.27 -2.94 5.06
N GLY A 449 -21.64 -2.16 6.09
CA GLY A 449 -20.93 -0.93 6.47
C GLY A 449 -21.26 0.29 5.62
N LYS A 450 -22.36 0.24 4.88
CA LYS A 450 -22.95 1.41 4.19
C LYS A 450 -23.81 2.18 5.17
N VAL A 451 -23.90 3.51 5.02
CA VAL A 451 -24.76 4.35 5.85
C VAL A 451 -26.21 3.90 5.70
N GLU A 452 -26.87 3.52 6.77
CA GLU A 452 -28.28 3.13 6.79
C GLU A 452 -29.17 4.31 7.16
N THR A 453 -28.73 5.10 8.16
CA THR A 453 -29.42 6.34 8.52
C THR A 453 -28.42 7.47 8.73
N TYR A 454 -28.85 8.67 8.45
CA TYR A 454 -28.23 9.91 8.85
C TYR A 454 -29.27 10.74 9.61
N THR A 455 -28.94 11.12 10.83
CA THR A 455 -29.77 12.01 11.65
C THR A 455 -29.04 13.35 11.77
N ASP A 456 -29.68 14.44 11.35
CA ASP A 456 -29.11 15.78 11.44
C ASP A 456 -29.21 16.36 12.86
N LYS A 457 -28.67 17.58 13.04
CA LYS A 457 -28.67 18.29 14.34
C LYS A 457 -30.07 18.69 14.82
N GLU A 458 -31.07 18.77 13.94
CA GLU A 458 -32.48 19.02 14.27
C GLU A 458 -33.24 17.71 14.60
N GLY A 459 -32.56 16.55 14.56
CA GLY A 459 -33.15 15.24 14.81
C GLY A 459 -33.91 14.63 13.61
N GLN A 460 -33.79 15.26 12.43
CA GLN A 460 -34.42 14.72 11.22
C GLN A 460 -33.57 13.56 10.68
N THR A 461 -34.21 12.44 10.36
CA THR A 461 -33.52 11.24 9.91
C THR A 461 -33.82 10.92 8.46
N VAL A 462 -32.75 10.73 7.69
CA VAL A 462 -32.79 10.24 6.32
C VAL A 462 -32.37 8.76 6.31
N HIS A 463 -33.10 7.91 5.60
CA HIS A 463 -32.81 6.50 5.42
C HIS A 463 -32.25 6.25 4.03
N PHE A 464 -31.24 5.36 3.93
CA PHE A 464 -30.61 4.99 2.67
C PHE A 464 -30.85 3.50 2.39
N THR A 465 -31.25 3.19 1.17
CA THR A 465 -31.30 1.82 0.66
C THR A 465 -30.31 1.64 -0.49
N TYR A 466 -29.93 0.40 -0.78
CA TYR A 466 -28.89 0.09 -1.74
C TYR A 466 -29.32 -1.02 -2.70
N ASP A 467 -28.91 -0.90 -3.95
CA ASP A 467 -29.06 -1.96 -4.94
C ASP A 467 -28.05 -3.10 -4.72
N LYS A 468 -28.12 -4.15 -5.55
CA LYS A 468 -27.22 -5.32 -5.48
C LYS A 468 -25.74 -4.97 -5.70
N MET A 469 -25.44 -3.86 -6.34
CA MET A 469 -24.06 -3.36 -6.58
C MET A 469 -23.63 -2.33 -5.56
N TRP A 470 -24.46 -2.12 -4.49
CA TRP A 470 -24.20 -1.19 -3.39
C TRP A 470 -24.25 0.29 -3.79
N ASN A 471 -24.91 0.63 -4.88
CA ASN A 471 -25.26 2.01 -5.20
C ASN A 471 -26.51 2.41 -4.40
N ILE A 472 -26.60 3.68 -4.00
CA ILE A 472 -27.79 4.22 -3.32
C ILE A 472 -28.98 4.09 -4.29
N SER A 473 -30.08 3.50 -3.83
CA SER A 473 -31.32 3.32 -4.56
C SER A 473 -32.45 4.24 -4.09
N SER A 474 -32.41 4.66 -2.81
CA SER A 474 -33.28 5.69 -2.22
C SER A 474 -32.71 6.20 -0.90
#